data_daa5281ebd75577432892bb4e0174af5
#
_entry.id   daa5281ebd75577432892bb4e0174af5
#
_cell.length_a   1.000
_cell.length_b   1.000
_cell.length_c   1.000
_cell.angle_alpha   90.00
_cell.angle_beta   90.00
_cell.angle_gamma   90.00
#
_symmetry.space_group_name_H-M   'P 1'
#
loop_
_entity.id
_entity.type
_entity.pdbx_description
1 polymer ?
#
loop_
_entity_poly.entity_id
_entity_poly.type
_entity_poly.pdbx_seq_one_letter_code
_entity_poly.pdbx_strand_id
1 'polypeptide(L)'
;MKYEITEFDNSKHREMVISLWKDVFGYEAAHNAPDIVIDKKKDFDDGLLFVAIDNYDVIGTVMAGYDGHRGWIYSIAVSKKYRNKGLGSALLAFAEEKLSDRGCMKINLQIMDGNESVEAFYLSNGYQTEKRINMGKRLPKNI
;
A
#
# COMPACT_ATOMS: atom_id res chain seq x y z
N MET A 1 11.97 15.42 10.29
CA MET A 1 10.56 15.06 10.12
C MET A 1 10.19 14.02 11.16
N LYS A 2 9.19 14.30 11.94
CA LYS A 2 8.73 13.37 12.97
C LYS A 2 7.40 12.77 12.54
N TYR A 3 7.33 11.46 12.49
CA TYR A 3 6.10 10.74 12.20
C TYR A 3 6.12 9.39 12.89
N GLU A 4 4.96 8.79 12.99
CA GLU A 4 4.78 7.45 13.54
C GLU A 4 4.06 6.60 12.50
N ILE A 5 4.51 5.35 12.32
CA ILE A 5 3.82 4.39 11.46
C ILE A 5 3.06 3.42 12.35
N THR A 6 1.77 3.29 12.12
CA THR A 6 0.89 2.46 12.92
C THR A 6 -0.16 1.77 12.06
N GLU A 7 -0.83 0.79 12.62
CA GLU A 7 -1.94 0.13 11.95
C GLU A 7 -3.09 1.11 11.71
N PHE A 8 -3.74 0.98 10.57
CA PHE A 8 -4.91 1.78 10.22
C PHE A 8 -6.04 1.58 11.22
N ASP A 9 -6.63 2.69 11.67
CA ASP A 9 -7.82 2.70 12.52
C ASP A 9 -8.95 3.38 11.74
N ASN A 10 -10.04 2.66 11.51
CA ASN A 10 -11.12 3.14 10.67
C ASN A 10 -11.75 4.43 11.18
N SER A 11 -11.93 4.56 12.49
CA SER A 11 -12.57 5.74 13.07
C SER A 11 -11.70 6.98 13.02
N LYS A 12 -10.37 6.80 13.12
CA LYS A 12 -9.43 7.93 13.16
C LYS A 12 -8.88 8.32 11.80
N HIS A 13 -8.69 7.34 10.90
CA HIS A 13 -7.87 7.55 9.72
C HIS A 13 -8.63 7.49 8.39
N ARG A 14 -9.85 6.95 8.39
CA ARG A 14 -10.57 6.64 7.14
C ARG A 14 -10.65 7.81 6.17
N GLU A 15 -11.15 8.94 6.64
CA GLU A 15 -11.38 10.08 5.74
C GLU A 15 -10.09 10.64 5.16
N MET A 16 -9.04 10.68 5.98
CA MET A 16 -7.73 11.16 5.54
C MET A 16 -7.08 10.20 4.55
N VAL A 17 -7.24 8.90 4.74
CA VAL A 17 -6.73 7.89 3.80
C VAL A 17 -7.45 7.99 2.45
N ILE A 18 -8.78 8.11 2.47
CA ILE A 18 -9.56 8.28 1.24
C ILE A 18 -9.10 9.52 0.48
N SER A 19 -8.94 10.63 1.19
CA SER A 19 -8.48 11.89 0.59
C SER A 19 -7.07 11.74 -0.01
N LEU A 20 -6.16 11.11 0.73
CA LEU A 20 -4.79 10.87 0.26
C LEU A 20 -4.78 9.99 -1.00
N TRP A 21 -5.55 8.90 -1.00
CA TRP A 21 -5.58 7.99 -2.14
C TRP A 21 -6.19 8.64 -3.38
N LYS A 22 -7.22 9.46 -3.21
CA LYS A 22 -7.77 10.24 -4.33
C LYS A 22 -6.74 11.20 -4.91
N ASP A 23 -5.95 11.84 -4.05
CA ASP A 23 -4.93 12.79 -4.47
C ASP A 23 -3.75 12.11 -5.18
N VAL A 24 -3.32 10.95 -4.68
CA VAL A 24 -2.15 10.23 -5.19
C VAL A 24 -2.49 9.37 -6.40
N PHE A 25 -3.59 8.60 -6.32
CA PHE A 25 -3.94 7.60 -7.33
C PHE A 25 -5.06 8.06 -8.27
N GLY A 26 -5.76 9.13 -7.94
CA GLY A 26 -6.95 9.57 -8.64
C GLY A 26 -8.18 8.78 -8.20
N TYR A 27 -9.30 9.07 -8.85
CA TYR A 27 -10.55 8.36 -8.56
C TYR A 27 -10.59 7.06 -9.35
N GLU A 28 -10.78 5.97 -8.62
CA GLU A 28 -10.94 4.63 -9.20
C GLU A 28 -12.35 4.14 -8.90
N ALA A 29 -12.94 3.44 -9.87
CA ALA A 29 -14.27 2.86 -9.72
C ALA A 29 -14.19 1.37 -9.36
N ALA A 30 -15.33 0.78 -9.02
CA ALA A 30 -15.47 -0.64 -8.75
C ALA A 30 -14.48 -1.12 -7.68
N HIS A 31 -13.76 -2.21 -7.95
CA HIS A 31 -12.88 -2.84 -6.97
C HIS A 31 -11.71 -1.97 -6.48
N ASN A 32 -11.41 -0.87 -7.18
CA ASN A 32 -10.33 0.05 -6.80
C ASN A 32 -10.82 1.36 -6.18
N ALA A 33 -12.13 1.53 -5.98
CA ALA A 33 -12.65 2.71 -5.29
C ALA A 33 -12.13 2.73 -3.84
N PRO A 34 -11.57 3.85 -3.36
CA PRO A 34 -10.93 3.89 -2.04
C PRO A 34 -11.78 3.39 -0.89
N ASP A 35 -13.04 3.77 -0.83
CA ASP A 35 -13.96 3.34 0.22
C ASP A 35 -14.23 1.83 0.19
N ILE A 36 -14.36 1.25 -1.01
CA ILE A 36 -14.56 -0.18 -1.19
C ILE A 36 -13.31 -0.95 -0.78
N VAL A 37 -12.14 -0.47 -1.21
CA VAL A 37 -10.86 -1.10 -0.86
C VAL A 37 -10.66 -1.13 0.66
N ILE A 38 -10.92 0.00 1.33
CA ILE A 38 -10.78 0.08 2.79
C ILE A 38 -11.76 -0.88 3.48
N ASP A 39 -13.02 -0.89 3.05
CA ASP A 39 -14.02 -1.76 3.67
C ASP A 39 -13.66 -3.23 3.52
N LYS A 40 -13.25 -3.64 2.32
CA LYS A 40 -12.84 -5.03 2.07
C LYS A 40 -11.61 -5.41 2.90
N LYS A 41 -10.63 -4.53 2.96
CA LYS A 41 -9.40 -4.78 3.72
C LYS A 41 -9.69 -4.85 5.21
N LYS A 42 -10.52 -3.94 5.73
CA LYS A 42 -10.93 -3.93 7.12
C LYS A 42 -11.68 -5.22 7.49
N ASP A 43 -12.60 -5.64 6.64
CA ASP A 43 -13.39 -6.84 6.88
C ASP A 43 -12.54 -8.12 6.81
N PHE A 44 -11.50 -8.12 5.97
CA PHE A 44 -10.54 -9.23 5.92
C PHE A 44 -9.72 -9.31 7.21
N ASP A 45 -9.50 -8.18 7.85
CA ASP A 45 -8.95 -8.08 9.22
C ASP A 45 -7.58 -8.74 9.40
N ASP A 46 -6.69 -8.54 8.46
CA ASP A 46 -5.34 -9.09 8.55
C ASP A 46 -4.32 -8.16 9.23
N GLY A 47 -4.72 -6.92 9.54
CA GLY A 47 -3.85 -5.96 10.22
C GLY A 47 -2.70 -5.44 9.36
N LEU A 48 -2.81 -5.50 8.02
CA LEU A 48 -1.72 -5.17 7.11
C LEU A 48 -1.96 -3.89 6.29
N LEU A 49 -2.78 -3.00 6.79
CA LEU A 49 -2.89 -1.63 6.28
C LEU A 49 -2.29 -0.69 7.32
N PHE A 50 -1.26 0.06 6.94
CA PHE A 50 -0.52 0.92 7.85
C PHE A 50 -0.57 2.37 7.37
N VAL A 51 -0.53 3.28 8.33
CA VAL A 51 -0.53 4.72 8.09
C VAL A 51 0.65 5.37 8.76
N ALA A 52 1.21 6.39 8.13
CA ALA A 52 2.19 7.28 8.74
C ALA A 52 1.46 8.54 9.19
N ILE A 53 1.65 8.91 10.44
CA ILE A 53 0.95 10.03 11.08
C ILE A 53 1.97 11.08 11.50
N ASP A 54 1.75 12.31 11.08
CA ASP A 54 2.49 13.47 11.55
C ASP A 54 1.48 14.47 12.11
N ASN A 55 1.56 14.74 13.41
CA ASN A 55 0.70 15.71 14.08
C ASN A 55 -0.80 15.49 13.76
N TYR A 56 -1.27 14.25 13.94
CA TYR A 56 -2.65 13.80 13.70
C TYR A 56 -3.04 13.66 12.22
N ASP A 57 -2.19 14.07 11.28
CA ASP A 57 -2.49 13.93 9.85
C ASP A 57 -1.89 12.65 9.28
N VAL A 58 -2.67 11.96 8.47
CA VAL A 58 -2.16 10.84 7.68
C VAL A 58 -1.36 11.41 6.50
N ILE A 59 -0.06 11.14 6.52
CA ILE A 59 0.87 11.64 5.49
C ILE A 59 1.33 10.57 4.52
N GLY A 60 1.05 9.32 4.82
CA GLY A 60 1.38 8.20 3.94
C GLY A 60 0.70 6.93 4.37
N THR A 61 0.62 5.97 3.45
CA THR A 61 0.04 4.66 3.70
C THR A 61 0.83 3.59 2.98
N VAL A 62 0.75 2.36 3.51
CA VAL A 62 1.17 1.16 2.79
C VAL A 62 0.16 0.07 3.05
N MET A 63 -0.27 -0.62 1.99
CA MET A 63 -1.15 -1.77 2.12
C MET A 63 -0.41 -3.02 1.68
N ALA A 64 -0.40 -4.02 2.55
CA ALA A 64 0.25 -5.29 2.32
C ALA A 64 -0.73 -6.43 2.50
N GLY A 65 -0.35 -7.62 2.06
CA GLY A 65 -1.11 -8.84 2.26
C GLY A 65 -0.18 -10.04 2.30
N TYR A 66 -0.67 -11.13 2.88
CA TYR A 66 0.06 -12.38 2.94
C TYR A 66 -0.93 -13.53 2.76
N ASP A 67 -0.71 -14.35 1.74
CA ASP A 67 -1.61 -15.46 1.42
C ASP A 67 -1.11 -16.80 1.97
N GLY A 68 -0.06 -16.80 2.78
CA GLY A 68 0.57 -18.01 3.30
C GLY A 68 1.71 -18.50 2.44
N HIS A 69 1.87 -17.96 1.24
CA HIS A 69 2.94 -18.32 0.31
C HIS A 69 3.75 -17.10 -0.13
N ARG A 70 3.07 -16.05 -0.58
CA ARG A 70 3.69 -14.79 -1.01
C ARG A 70 3.16 -13.62 -0.18
N GLY A 71 4.06 -12.72 0.16
CA GLY A 71 3.66 -11.40 0.59
C GLY A 71 3.42 -10.50 -0.63
N TRP A 72 2.55 -9.52 -0.47
CA TRP A 72 2.21 -8.57 -1.52
C TRP A 72 2.23 -7.15 -0.96
N ILE A 73 2.78 -6.24 -1.73
CA ILE A 73 2.60 -4.80 -1.51
C ILE A 73 1.64 -4.34 -2.59
N TYR A 74 0.49 -3.81 -2.17
CA TYR A 74 -0.57 -3.39 -3.10
C TYR A 74 -0.46 -1.93 -3.47
N SER A 75 -0.07 -1.09 -2.51
CA SER A 75 0.06 0.34 -2.76
C SER A 75 0.88 1.00 -1.66
N ILE A 76 1.64 2.00 -2.06
CA ILE A 76 2.27 2.95 -1.14
C ILE A 76 1.86 4.33 -1.61
N ALA A 77 1.33 5.15 -0.71
CA ALA A 77 0.96 6.52 -1.01
C ALA A 77 1.70 7.45 -0.05
N VAL A 78 2.27 8.53 -0.59
CA VAL A 78 2.94 9.56 0.21
C VAL A 78 2.39 10.91 -0.21
N SER A 79 1.95 11.69 0.77
CA SER A 79 1.49 13.06 0.54
C SER A 79 2.57 13.87 -0.16
N LYS A 80 2.17 14.72 -1.09
CA LYS A 80 3.10 15.51 -1.92
C LYS A 80 4.10 16.31 -1.10
N LYS A 81 3.67 16.87 0.03
CA LYS A 81 4.53 17.66 0.93
C LYS A 81 5.64 16.82 1.57
N TYR A 82 5.48 15.52 1.63
CA TYR A 82 6.38 14.61 2.34
C TYR A 82 7.21 13.74 1.40
N ARG A 83 7.14 13.99 0.10
CA ARG A 83 7.92 13.23 -0.90
C ARG A 83 9.39 13.61 -0.87
N ASN A 84 10.22 12.68 -1.34
CA ASN A 84 11.68 12.84 -1.42
C ASN A 84 12.35 13.01 -0.06
N LYS A 85 11.73 12.49 1.00
CA LYS A 85 12.24 12.54 2.38
C LYS A 85 12.38 11.16 3.00
N GLY A 86 12.29 10.10 2.20
CA GLY A 86 12.47 8.73 2.65
C GLY A 86 11.24 8.09 3.27
N LEU A 87 10.09 8.75 3.28
CA LEU A 87 8.88 8.20 3.90
C LEU A 87 8.38 6.95 3.20
N GLY A 88 8.38 6.93 1.86
CA GLY A 88 7.97 5.75 1.09
C GLY A 88 8.81 4.53 1.43
N SER A 89 10.13 4.71 1.52
CA SER A 89 11.05 3.61 1.89
C SER A 89 10.82 3.15 3.33
N ALA A 90 10.52 4.08 4.24
CA ALA A 90 10.23 3.73 5.64
C ALA A 90 8.92 2.93 5.75
N LEU A 91 7.89 3.32 5.00
CA LEU A 91 6.62 2.59 4.94
C LEU A 91 6.83 1.18 4.39
N LEU A 92 7.61 1.06 3.32
CA LEU A 92 7.91 -0.23 2.71
C LEU A 92 8.66 -1.13 3.70
N ALA A 93 9.69 -0.61 4.36
CA ALA A 93 10.46 -1.37 5.33
C ALA A 93 9.60 -1.83 6.51
N PHE A 94 8.68 -0.99 6.96
CA PHE A 94 7.75 -1.34 8.02
C PHE A 94 6.85 -2.52 7.61
N ALA A 95 6.29 -2.45 6.40
CA ALA A 95 5.46 -3.54 5.89
C ALA A 95 6.26 -4.83 5.71
N GLU A 96 7.48 -4.73 5.19
CA GLU A 96 8.37 -5.89 5.03
C GLU A 96 8.65 -6.58 6.36
N GLU A 97 8.91 -5.80 7.40
CA GLU A 97 9.14 -6.35 8.75
C GLU A 97 7.90 -7.07 9.27
N LYS A 98 6.72 -6.48 9.10
CA LYS A 98 5.46 -7.11 9.53
C LYS A 98 5.17 -8.40 8.78
N LEU A 99 5.46 -8.42 7.48
CA LEU A 99 5.32 -9.65 6.69
C LEU A 99 6.34 -10.71 7.13
N SER A 100 7.58 -10.31 7.35
CA SER A 100 8.62 -11.22 7.83
C SER A 100 8.25 -11.85 9.18
N ASP A 101 7.68 -11.06 10.09
CA ASP A 101 7.22 -11.55 11.39
C ASP A 101 6.15 -12.63 11.28
N ARG A 102 5.42 -12.66 10.17
CA ARG A 102 4.40 -13.69 9.90
C ARG A 102 4.94 -14.91 9.16
N GLY A 103 6.25 -14.95 8.90
CA GLY A 103 6.88 -16.06 8.20
C GLY A 103 6.95 -15.88 6.69
N CYS A 104 6.63 -14.73 6.17
CA CYS A 104 6.72 -14.44 4.74
C CYS A 104 8.17 -14.48 4.27
N MET A 105 8.44 -15.24 3.22
CA MET A 105 9.79 -15.42 2.70
C MET A 105 10.05 -14.64 1.41
N LYS A 106 9.01 -14.23 0.73
CA LYS A 106 9.15 -13.49 -0.52
C LYS A 106 7.97 -12.56 -0.74
N ILE A 107 8.25 -11.34 -1.18
CA ILE A 107 7.26 -10.32 -1.48
C ILE A 107 7.24 -10.07 -2.98
N ASN A 108 6.05 -10.02 -3.56
CA ASN A 108 5.83 -9.60 -4.93
C ASN A 108 4.94 -8.35 -4.96
N LEU A 109 5.00 -7.64 -6.05
CA LEU A 109 4.15 -6.48 -6.29
C LEU A 109 3.98 -6.28 -7.79
N GLN A 110 3.03 -5.43 -8.14
CA GLN A 110 2.73 -5.11 -9.53
C GLN A 110 2.85 -3.60 -9.71
N ILE A 111 3.41 -3.20 -10.84
CA ILE A 111 3.60 -1.80 -11.19
C ILE A 111 2.88 -1.59 -12.52
N MET A 112 2.12 -0.49 -12.60
CA MET A 112 1.47 -0.12 -13.86
C MET A 112 2.52 0.05 -14.96
N ASP A 113 2.26 -0.53 -16.10
CA ASP A 113 3.14 -0.43 -17.25
C ASP A 113 3.42 1.04 -17.58
N GLY A 114 4.69 1.36 -17.78
CA GLY A 114 5.14 2.73 -18.07
C GLY A 114 5.39 3.60 -16.84
N ASN A 115 5.11 3.14 -15.64
CA ASN A 115 5.37 3.92 -14.43
C ASN A 115 6.83 3.75 -13.97
N GLU A 116 7.74 4.41 -14.67
CA GLU A 116 9.18 4.25 -14.48
C GLU A 116 9.67 4.77 -13.13
N SER A 117 9.05 5.82 -12.60
CA SER A 117 9.45 6.38 -11.30
C SER A 117 9.14 5.44 -10.16
N VAL A 118 8.02 4.74 -10.23
CA VAL A 118 7.64 3.74 -9.23
C VAL A 118 8.56 2.52 -9.34
N GLU A 119 8.84 2.08 -10.56
CA GLU A 119 9.79 0.99 -10.77
C GLU A 119 11.16 1.32 -10.17
N ALA A 120 11.68 2.51 -10.44
CA ALA A 120 12.95 2.97 -9.89
C ALA A 120 12.94 2.97 -8.36
N PHE A 121 11.83 3.37 -7.74
CA PHE A 121 11.68 3.35 -6.30
C PHE A 121 11.85 1.93 -5.74
N TYR A 122 11.18 0.95 -6.32
CA TYR A 122 11.28 -0.43 -5.84
C TYR A 122 12.66 -1.04 -6.13
N LEU A 123 13.24 -0.76 -7.28
CA LEU A 123 14.61 -1.21 -7.58
C LEU A 123 15.61 -0.67 -6.55
N SER A 124 15.47 0.59 -6.14
CA SER A 124 16.36 1.19 -5.14
C SER A 124 16.17 0.59 -3.75
N ASN A 125 15.04 -0.08 -3.52
CA ASN A 125 14.75 -0.76 -2.25
C ASN A 125 14.98 -2.27 -2.29
N GLY A 126 15.72 -2.75 -3.29
CA GLY A 126 16.17 -4.14 -3.35
C GLY A 126 15.25 -5.08 -4.12
N TYR A 127 14.20 -4.57 -4.73
CA TYR A 127 13.33 -5.38 -5.57
C TYR A 127 13.95 -5.55 -6.95
N GLN A 128 13.60 -6.63 -7.62
CA GLN A 128 14.08 -6.94 -8.96
C GLN A 128 12.90 -7.27 -9.86
N THR A 129 13.01 -6.83 -11.11
CA THR A 129 12.02 -7.18 -12.13
C THR A 129 12.07 -8.68 -12.42
N GLU A 130 10.91 -9.33 -12.39
CA GLU A 130 10.77 -10.74 -12.69
C GLU A 130 10.03 -10.92 -13.99
N LYS A 131 10.48 -11.88 -14.80
CA LYS A 131 9.82 -12.20 -16.07
C LYS A 131 8.62 -13.09 -15.80
N ARG A 132 7.45 -12.46 -15.68
CA ARG A 132 6.18 -13.14 -15.50
C ARG A 132 5.13 -12.41 -16.32
N ILE A 133 4.26 -13.15 -16.96
CA ILE A 133 3.07 -12.57 -17.58
C ILE A 133 2.04 -12.40 -16.47
N ASN A 134 1.56 -11.17 -16.32
CA ASN A 134 0.54 -10.84 -15.35
C ASN A 134 -0.83 -10.92 -16.02
N MET A 135 -1.76 -11.64 -15.39
CA MET A 135 -3.11 -11.82 -15.93
C MET A 135 -4.13 -11.53 -14.84
N GLY A 136 -5.27 -10.98 -15.23
CA GLY A 136 -6.33 -10.65 -14.30
C GLY A 136 -7.71 -10.95 -14.87
N LYS A 137 -8.68 -11.17 -14.00
CA LYS A 137 -10.07 -11.37 -14.36
C LYS A 137 -10.97 -10.78 -13.28
N ARG A 138 -11.90 -9.95 -13.69
CA ARG A 138 -12.93 -9.45 -12.77
C ARG A 138 -13.98 -10.54 -12.52
N LEU A 139 -14.50 -10.57 -11.31
CA LEU A 139 -15.57 -11.48 -10.93
C LEU A 139 -16.86 -10.65 -10.81
N PRO A 140 -17.71 -10.61 -11.85
CA PRO A 140 -18.85 -9.69 -11.94
C PRO A 140 -19.85 -9.84 -10.79
N LYS A 141 -19.98 -11.05 -10.22
CA LYS A 141 -20.90 -11.31 -9.12
C LYS A 141 -20.64 -10.40 -7.92
N ASN A 142 -19.40 -9.97 -7.73
CA ASN A 142 -18.96 -9.21 -6.55
C ASN A 142 -18.70 -7.73 -6.84
N ILE A 143 -18.95 -7.29 -8.05
CA ILE A 143 -18.71 -5.91 -8.44
C ILE A 143 -20.04 -5.08 -8.53
#